data_e1b8247566297fd669767534ed0d1181
#
_entry.id   e1b8247566297fd669767534ed0d1181
#
_cell.length_a   1.000
_cell.length_b   1.000
_cell.length_c   1.000
_cell.angle_alpha   90.00
_cell.angle_beta   90.00
_cell.angle_gamma   90.00
#
_symmetry.space_group_name_H-M   'P 1'
#
loop_
_entity.id
_entity.type
_entity.pdbx_description
1 polymer ?
#
loop_
_entity_poly.entity_id
_entity_poly.type
_entity_poly.pdbx_seq_one_letter_code
_entity_poly.pdbx_strand_id
1 'polypeptide(L)'
;PLGVATLNGEFGPRYRLEVGTKLSGLASMVSNSRGGATASGAVANGRVVPSAYATTATNSETTRTVRMAQANGAATAVEIAPPFEEKPGRVALTEAHKQGVVDPLSALVMPGAVGPEACNRRLPVFDGYTRFDVTLSFKGVQQVRTQGYSGPVAVCAARYTPIAGHRPDRASTKFMAANKAMEVWLAPVGASGFVAPYRISVKTQIGTVVLDAQEFAIQ
;
A
#
# COMPACT_ATOMS: atom_id res chain seq x y z
N PRO A 1 0.03 20.97 4.12
CA PRO A 1 -0.21 19.53 4.06
C PRO A 1 -1.69 19.22 4.27
N LEU A 2 -2.22 18.21 3.56
CA LEU A 2 -3.61 17.76 3.67
C LEU A 2 -3.78 16.73 4.80
N GLY A 3 -2.69 16.16 5.29
CA GLY A 3 -2.70 15.17 6.36
C GLY A 3 -1.32 14.65 6.67
N VAL A 4 -1.27 13.76 7.65
CA VAL A 4 -0.08 13.04 8.07
C VAL A 4 -0.37 11.54 8.02
N ALA A 5 0.61 10.77 7.53
CA ALA A 5 0.63 9.32 7.64
C ALA A 5 1.89 8.92 8.42
N THR A 6 1.73 7.98 9.34
CA THR A 6 2.84 7.39 10.10
C THR A 6 2.88 5.91 9.77
N LEU A 7 4.03 5.42 9.33
CA LEU A 7 4.29 3.99 9.12
C LEU A 7 5.36 3.55 10.10
N ASN A 8 5.02 2.62 10.98
CA ASN A 8 5.94 1.96 11.90
C ASN A 8 6.17 0.51 11.43
N GLY A 9 7.40 0.02 11.57
CA GLY A 9 7.74 -1.35 11.18
C GLY A 9 8.78 -1.95 12.10
N GLU A 10 8.54 -3.18 12.52
CA GLU A 10 9.48 -4.04 13.24
C GLU A 10 9.85 -5.21 12.34
N PHE A 11 11.14 -5.49 12.22
CA PHE A 11 11.67 -6.54 11.34
C PHE A 11 12.64 -7.45 12.11
N GLY A 12 12.43 -8.75 11.97
CA GLY A 12 13.21 -9.83 12.52
C GLY A 12 12.78 -11.13 11.85
N PRO A 13 12.77 -12.29 12.54
CA PRO A 13 12.18 -13.54 12.03
C PRO A 13 10.67 -13.39 11.75
N ARG A 14 10.06 -12.43 12.42
CA ARG A 14 8.68 -11.95 12.16
C ARG A 14 8.75 -10.45 11.86
N TYR A 15 7.74 -9.97 11.13
CA TYR A 15 7.54 -8.54 10.95
C TYR A 15 6.18 -8.10 11.49
N ARG A 16 6.11 -6.85 11.87
CA ARG A 16 4.88 -6.14 12.18
C ARG A 16 4.94 -4.76 11.56
N LEU A 17 3.87 -4.38 10.88
CA LEU A 17 3.71 -3.05 10.28
C LEU A 17 2.45 -2.42 10.84
N GLU A 18 2.50 -1.12 11.06
CA GLU A 18 1.36 -0.32 11.47
C GLU A 18 1.38 1.01 10.73
N VAL A 19 0.25 1.36 10.12
CA VAL A 19 0.05 2.67 9.51
C VAL A 19 -1.13 3.38 10.15
N GLY A 20 -0.94 4.64 10.47
CA GLY A 20 -2.00 5.55 10.89
C GLY A 20 -2.07 6.73 9.92
N THR A 21 -3.27 7.19 9.62
CA THR A 21 -3.51 8.37 8.78
C THR A 21 -4.48 9.32 9.45
N LYS A 22 -4.19 10.62 9.35
CA LYS A 22 -5.04 11.68 9.88
C LYS A 22 -5.00 12.87 8.94
N LEU A 23 -6.16 13.40 8.57
CA LEU A 23 -6.25 14.66 7.86
C LEU A 23 -5.87 15.82 8.79
N SER A 24 -5.30 16.88 8.24
CA SER A 24 -4.89 18.08 8.96
C SER A 24 -5.22 19.35 8.18
N GLY A 25 -5.13 20.51 8.85
CA GLY A 25 -5.38 21.82 8.24
C GLY A 25 -6.80 21.94 7.72
N LEU A 26 -6.98 22.63 6.61
CA LEU A 26 -8.31 22.87 6.01
C LEU A 26 -9.00 21.56 5.61
N ALA A 27 -8.28 20.50 5.30
CA ALA A 27 -8.86 19.20 4.95
C ALA A 27 -9.61 18.57 6.14
N SER A 28 -9.16 18.77 7.38
CA SER A 28 -9.83 18.27 8.58
C SER A 28 -11.15 19.01 8.90
N MET A 29 -11.32 20.23 8.37
CA MET A 29 -12.57 20.99 8.51
C MET A 29 -13.68 20.48 7.59
N VAL A 30 -13.31 19.81 6.48
CA VAL A 30 -14.24 19.31 5.47
C VAL A 30 -14.52 17.81 5.67
N SER A 31 -13.58 17.08 6.26
CA SER A 31 -13.72 15.65 6.51
C SER A 31 -12.92 15.22 7.74
N ASN A 32 -13.57 14.47 8.63
CA ASN A 32 -12.95 13.82 9.78
C ASN A 32 -12.38 12.44 9.43
N SER A 33 -12.03 12.21 8.15
CA SER A 33 -11.50 10.93 7.71
C SER A 33 -10.20 10.60 8.43
N ARG A 34 -10.18 9.43 9.03
CA ARG A 34 -9.03 8.84 9.69
C ARG A 34 -9.00 7.34 9.40
N GLY A 35 -7.84 6.80 9.41
CA GLY A 35 -7.71 5.38 9.16
C GLY A 35 -6.41 4.82 9.72
N GLY A 36 -6.38 3.53 9.85
CA GLY A 36 -5.20 2.79 10.23
C GLY A 36 -5.23 1.39 9.64
N ALA A 37 -4.07 0.81 9.52
CA ALA A 37 -3.94 -0.59 9.15
C ALA A 37 -2.77 -1.23 9.90
N THR A 38 -2.87 -2.53 10.12
CA THR A 38 -1.80 -3.36 10.66
C THR A 38 -1.59 -4.55 9.76
N ALA A 39 -0.34 -4.98 9.61
CA ALA A 39 0.01 -6.23 8.96
C ALA A 39 1.08 -6.93 9.77
N SER A 40 1.07 -8.26 9.75
CA SER A 40 2.09 -9.07 10.41
C SER A 40 2.30 -10.39 9.68
N GLY A 41 3.47 -10.99 9.91
CA GLY A 41 3.81 -12.26 9.32
C GLY A 41 5.23 -12.68 9.68
N ALA A 42 5.77 -13.59 8.90
CA ALA A 42 7.15 -14.05 9.00
C ALA A 42 8.04 -13.36 7.96
N VAL A 43 9.33 -13.34 8.22
CA VAL A 43 10.37 -13.08 7.22
C VAL A 43 11.04 -14.40 6.89
N ALA A 44 10.89 -14.86 5.66
CA ALA A 44 11.48 -16.12 5.20
C ALA A 44 12.14 -15.92 3.84
N ASN A 45 13.37 -16.43 3.68
CA ASN A 45 14.14 -16.33 2.44
C ASN A 45 14.24 -14.89 1.90
N GLY A 46 14.42 -13.91 2.82
CA GLY A 46 14.54 -12.49 2.47
C GLY A 46 13.23 -11.86 1.95
N ARG A 47 12.07 -12.47 2.25
CA ARG A 47 10.75 -11.96 1.83
C ARG A 47 9.79 -11.92 3.01
N VAL A 48 8.86 -10.97 2.98
CA VAL A 48 7.72 -10.99 3.90
C VAL A 48 6.73 -12.07 3.48
N VAL A 49 6.26 -12.84 4.46
CA VAL A 49 5.22 -13.87 4.32
C VAL A 49 4.06 -13.46 5.21
N PRO A 50 3.04 -12.78 4.67
CA PRO A 50 1.92 -12.26 5.43
C PRO A 50 1.12 -13.36 6.12
N SER A 51 0.66 -13.08 7.33
CA SER A 51 -0.26 -13.95 8.09
C SER A 51 -1.55 -13.25 8.51
N ALA A 52 -1.51 -11.95 8.78
CA ALA A 52 -2.66 -11.18 9.18
C ALA A 52 -2.58 -9.75 8.68
N TYR A 53 -3.74 -9.22 8.28
CA TYR A 53 -3.94 -7.83 7.90
C TYR A 53 -5.26 -7.34 8.49
N ALA A 54 -5.25 -6.11 8.98
CA ALA A 54 -6.46 -5.43 9.39
C ALA A 54 -6.39 -3.96 9.01
N THR A 55 -7.51 -3.39 8.58
CA THR A 55 -7.63 -1.95 8.36
C THR A 55 -8.95 -1.44 8.90
N THR A 56 -8.93 -0.23 9.45
CA THR A 56 -10.12 0.51 9.85
C THR A 56 -10.08 1.88 9.21
N ALA A 57 -11.15 2.22 8.52
CA ALA A 57 -11.33 3.53 7.90
C ALA A 57 -12.62 4.15 8.40
N THR A 58 -12.53 5.37 8.90
CA THR A 58 -13.67 6.17 9.36
C THR A 58 -13.82 7.37 8.45
N ASN A 59 -15.00 7.57 7.93
CA ASN A 59 -15.44 8.82 7.31
C ASN A 59 -16.50 9.50 8.20
N SER A 60 -17.15 10.55 7.70
CA SER A 60 -18.17 11.28 8.46
C SER A 60 -19.37 10.43 8.91
N GLU A 61 -19.64 9.30 8.25
CA GLU A 61 -20.87 8.53 8.42
C GLU A 61 -20.62 7.10 8.90
N THR A 62 -19.50 6.49 8.51
CA THR A 62 -19.28 5.06 8.70
C THR A 62 -17.85 4.77 9.12
N THR A 63 -17.69 3.88 10.09
CA THR A 63 -16.42 3.20 10.38
C THR A 63 -16.50 1.80 9.83
N ARG A 64 -15.59 1.45 8.91
CA ARG A 64 -15.49 0.11 8.34
C ARG A 64 -14.16 -0.52 8.69
N THR A 65 -14.24 -1.79 9.10
CA THR A 65 -13.08 -2.62 9.38
C THR A 65 -13.02 -3.78 8.40
N VAL A 66 -11.84 -4.05 7.88
CA VAL A 66 -11.51 -5.27 7.13
C VAL A 66 -10.48 -6.03 7.94
N ARG A 67 -10.68 -7.32 8.15
CA ARG A 67 -9.70 -8.25 8.71
C ARG A 67 -9.46 -9.38 7.73
N MET A 68 -8.22 -9.77 7.56
CA MET A 68 -7.84 -10.82 6.64
C MET A 68 -6.77 -11.72 7.28
N ALA A 69 -7.02 -13.03 7.27
CA ALA A 69 -5.99 -14.02 7.54
C ALA A 69 -5.34 -14.47 6.23
N GLN A 70 -4.06 -14.72 6.27
CA GLN A 70 -3.28 -15.15 5.11
C GLN A 70 -2.37 -16.34 5.48
N ALA A 71 -2.27 -17.30 4.58
CA ALA A 71 -1.36 -18.43 4.72
C ALA A 71 -0.91 -18.90 3.33
N ASN A 72 0.36 -19.29 3.19
CA ASN A 72 0.91 -19.83 1.95
C ASN A 72 0.69 -18.93 0.71
N GLY A 73 0.74 -17.60 0.92
CA GLY A 73 0.50 -16.62 -0.14
C GLY A 73 -0.97 -16.50 -0.58
N ALA A 74 -1.92 -16.97 0.23
CA ALA A 74 -3.33 -16.88 -0.05
C ALA A 74 -4.08 -16.16 1.08
N ALA A 75 -5.13 -15.41 0.74
CA ALA A 75 -6.11 -14.92 1.71
C ALA A 75 -7.07 -16.07 2.05
N THR A 76 -7.00 -16.55 3.30
CA THR A 76 -7.76 -17.73 3.75
C THR A 76 -9.07 -17.40 4.45
N ALA A 77 -9.16 -16.20 5.03
CA ALA A 77 -10.40 -15.70 5.63
C ALA A 77 -10.45 -14.17 5.49
N VAL A 78 -11.65 -13.65 5.26
CA VAL A 78 -11.90 -12.20 5.16
C VAL A 78 -13.19 -11.87 5.91
N GLU A 79 -13.10 -10.89 6.81
CA GLU A 79 -14.24 -10.30 7.52
C GLU A 79 -14.31 -8.81 7.21
N ILE A 80 -15.48 -8.31 6.87
CA ILE A 80 -15.74 -6.89 6.58
C ILE A 80 -16.94 -6.43 7.39
N ALA A 81 -16.76 -5.45 8.26
CA ALA A 81 -17.80 -4.94 9.13
C ALA A 81 -17.86 -3.40 9.11
N PRO A 82 -18.99 -2.78 8.77
CA PRO A 82 -20.15 -3.38 8.11
C PRO A 82 -19.80 -3.86 6.69
N PRO A 83 -20.52 -4.83 6.14
CA PRO A 83 -20.27 -5.33 4.79
C PRO A 83 -20.44 -4.22 3.75
N PHE A 84 -19.76 -4.35 2.63
CA PHE A 84 -20.00 -3.48 1.49
C PHE A 84 -21.34 -3.84 0.85
N GLU A 85 -22.08 -2.82 0.44
CA GLU A 85 -23.24 -3.02 -0.42
C GLU A 85 -22.81 -3.67 -1.74
N GLU A 86 -23.52 -4.71 -2.14
CA GLU A 86 -23.36 -5.26 -3.48
C GLU A 86 -23.87 -4.25 -4.49
N LYS A 87 -23.02 -3.91 -5.44
CA LYS A 87 -23.37 -2.96 -6.51
C LYS A 87 -23.27 -3.68 -7.87
N PRO A 88 -24.27 -3.54 -8.74
CA PRO A 88 -24.25 -4.14 -10.07
C PRO A 88 -22.98 -3.76 -10.85
N GLY A 89 -22.57 -4.63 -11.76
CA GLY A 89 -21.42 -4.40 -12.65
C GLY A 89 -20.05 -4.51 -12.01
N ARG A 90 -19.93 -5.13 -10.82
CA ARG A 90 -18.64 -5.49 -10.27
C ARG A 90 -18.09 -6.75 -10.94
N VAL A 91 -16.79 -6.77 -11.18
CA VAL A 91 -16.08 -8.00 -11.55
C VAL A 91 -16.08 -8.92 -10.33
N ALA A 92 -16.65 -10.12 -10.49
CA ALA A 92 -16.76 -11.07 -9.39
C ALA A 92 -15.40 -11.50 -8.86
N LEU A 93 -15.29 -11.58 -7.52
CA LEU A 93 -14.18 -12.23 -6.86
C LEU A 93 -14.38 -13.74 -6.87
N THR A 94 -13.33 -14.47 -7.22
CA THR A 94 -13.27 -15.93 -7.14
C THR A 94 -12.18 -16.36 -6.19
N GLU A 95 -12.13 -17.62 -5.78
CA GLU A 95 -11.06 -18.14 -4.92
C GLU A 95 -9.68 -18.02 -5.58
N ALA A 96 -9.60 -18.13 -6.92
CA ALA A 96 -8.35 -17.93 -7.66
C ALA A 96 -7.77 -16.51 -7.48
N HIS A 97 -8.63 -15.49 -7.30
CA HIS A 97 -8.21 -14.11 -7.08
C HIS A 97 -7.61 -13.87 -5.69
N LYS A 98 -7.76 -14.81 -4.76
CA LYS A 98 -7.21 -14.75 -3.41
C LYS A 98 -5.88 -15.51 -3.29
N GLN A 99 -5.41 -16.14 -4.38
CA GLN A 99 -4.17 -16.91 -4.42
C GLN A 99 -2.99 -16.06 -4.92
N GLY A 100 -1.79 -16.31 -4.39
CA GLY A 100 -0.57 -15.61 -4.79
C GLY A 100 -0.63 -14.11 -4.50
N VAL A 101 -1.26 -13.69 -3.42
CA VAL A 101 -1.52 -12.29 -3.08
C VAL A 101 -0.81 -11.84 -1.81
N VAL A 102 -0.63 -10.53 -1.71
CA VAL A 102 -0.13 -9.83 -0.52
C VAL A 102 -1.14 -8.76 -0.12
N ASP A 103 -1.27 -8.47 1.16
CA ASP A 103 -2.07 -7.35 1.63
C ASP A 103 -1.42 -5.99 1.30
N PRO A 104 -2.21 -4.89 1.27
CA PRO A 104 -1.71 -3.58 0.86
C PRO A 104 -0.55 -3.04 1.71
N LEU A 105 -0.51 -3.37 3.00
CA LEU A 105 0.51 -2.84 3.90
C LEU A 105 1.83 -3.63 3.78
N SER A 106 1.75 -4.95 3.72
CA SER A 106 2.91 -5.81 3.47
C SER A 106 3.52 -5.57 2.08
N ALA A 107 2.71 -5.16 1.09
CA ALA A 107 3.19 -4.79 -0.24
C ALA A 107 4.09 -3.54 -0.24
N LEU A 108 4.05 -2.71 0.81
CA LEU A 108 4.93 -1.53 0.93
C LEU A 108 6.37 -1.91 1.30
N VAL A 109 6.59 -3.11 1.84
CA VAL A 109 7.92 -3.56 2.25
C VAL A 109 8.41 -4.61 1.27
N MET A 110 9.41 -4.25 0.50
CA MET A 110 9.88 -5.05 -0.61
C MET A 110 11.34 -5.47 -0.40
N PRO A 111 11.69 -6.74 -0.67
CA PRO A 111 13.09 -7.17 -0.63
C PRO A 111 13.90 -6.48 -1.74
N GLY A 112 15.17 -6.23 -1.48
CA GLY A 112 16.13 -5.69 -2.45
C GLY A 112 16.85 -4.45 -1.95
N ALA A 113 17.91 -4.11 -2.68
CA ALA A 113 18.68 -2.89 -2.48
C ALA A 113 18.14 -1.76 -3.35
N VAL A 114 18.60 -0.52 -3.05
CA VAL A 114 18.28 0.65 -3.89
C VAL A 114 18.83 0.44 -5.31
N GLY A 115 17.93 0.36 -6.27
CA GLY A 115 18.29 0.11 -7.66
C GLY A 115 17.16 -0.62 -8.43
N PRO A 116 17.47 -1.21 -9.58
CA PRO A 116 16.48 -1.92 -10.40
C PRO A 116 15.76 -3.06 -9.65
N GLU A 117 16.43 -3.74 -8.75
CA GLU A 117 15.84 -4.83 -7.96
C GLU A 117 14.69 -4.38 -7.07
N ALA A 118 14.76 -3.16 -6.53
CA ALA A 118 13.68 -2.60 -5.75
C ALA A 118 12.40 -2.36 -6.58
N CYS A 119 12.56 -2.01 -7.87
CA CYS A 119 11.45 -1.56 -8.71
C CYS A 119 10.91 -2.64 -9.65
N ASN A 120 11.75 -3.39 -10.36
CA ASN A 120 11.28 -4.24 -11.46
C ASN A 120 10.48 -5.47 -10.96
N ARG A 121 9.25 -5.22 -10.52
CA ARG A 121 8.38 -6.24 -9.93
C ARG A 121 6.90 -5.96 -10.11
N ARG A 122 6.13 -7.01 -9.97
CA ARG A 122 4.68 -6.97 -9.88
C ARG A 122 4.27 -7.36 -8.47
N LEU A 123 3.40 -6.57 -7.88
CA LEU A 123 2.81 -6.77 -6.56
C LEU A 123 1.34 -7.16 -6.73
N PRO A 124 0.98 -8.42 -6.54
CA PRO A 124 -0.40 -8.90 -6.61
C PRO A 124 -1.12 -8.61 -5.29
N VAL A 125 -1.84 -7.48 -5.22
CA VAL A 125 -2.45 -7.00 -3.98
C VAL A 125 -3.89 -7.43 -3.87
N PHE A 126 -4.30 -7.85 -2.67
CA PHE A 126 -5.68 -8.10 -2.27
C PHE A 126 -5.96 -7.40 -0.94
N ASP A 127 -6.95 -6.51 -0.91
CA ASP A 127 -7.30 -5.71 0.27
C ASP A 127 -8.48 -6.26 1.08
N GLY A 128 -8.92 -7.48 0.76
CA GLY A 128 -10.10 -8.13 1.31
C GLY A 128 -11.37 -7.91 0.48
N TYR A 129 -11.36 -6.95 -0.47
CA TYR A 129 -12.52 -6.59 -1.27
C TYR A 129 -12.22 -6.38 -2.75
N THR A 130 -11.00 -5.96 -3.09
CA THR A 130 -10.54 -5.80 -4.47
C THR A 130 -9.20 -6.51 -4.67
N ARG A 131 -9.05 -7.09 -5.85
CA ARG A 131 -7.82 -7.69 -6.34
C ARG A 131 -7.25 -6.80 -7.45
N PHE A 132 -6.03 -6.36 -7.30
CA PHE A 132 -5.34 -5.53 -8.28
C PHE A 132 -3.85 -5.81 -8.27
N ASP A 133 -3.18 -5.48 -9.35
CA ASP A 133 -1.73 -5.49 -9.42
C ASP A 133 -1.18 -4.06 -9.37
N VAL A 134 -0.04 -3.93 -8.71
CA VAL A 134 0.84 -2.77 -8.87
C VAL A 134 2.13 -3.26 -9.52
N THR A 135 2.38 -2.80 -10.75
CA THR A 135 3.63 -3.10 -11.45
C THR A 135 4.56 -1.91 -11.30
N LEU A 136 5.75 -2.16 -10.78
CA LEU A 136 6.80 -1.16 -10.65
C LEU A 136 7.84 -1.36 -11.76
N SER A 137 8.41 -0.26 -12.23
CA SER A 137 9.52 -0.24 -13.17
C SER A 137 10.54 0.82 -12.79
N PHE A 138 11.82 0.48 -12.87
CA PHE A 138 12.91 1.36 -12.47
C PHE A 138 13.05 2.57 -13.40
N LYS A 139 13.20 3.75 -12.81
CA LYS A 139 13.46 5.02 -13.53
C LYS A 139 14.84 5.60 -13.25
N GLY A 140 15.40 5.31 -12.08
CA GLY A 140 16.69 5.87 -11.68
C GLY A 140 16.87 5.89 -10.17
N VAL A 141 17.93 6.54 -9.74
CA VAL A 141 18.26 6.78 -8.31
C VAL A 141 18.30 8.28 -8.07
N GLN A 142 17.78 8.71 -6.93
CA GLN A 142 17.85 10.09 -6.46
C GLN A 142 18.54 10.13 -5.10
N GLN A 143 19.24 11.23 -4.81
CA GLN A 143 19.73 11.52 -3.47
C GLN A 143 18.67 12.34 -2.73
N VAL A 144 18.35 11.92 -1.53
CA VAL A 144 17.37 12.59 -0.68
C VAL A 144 17.94 12.87 0.70
N ARG A 145 17.32 13.84 1.38
CA ARG A 145 17.62 14.14 2.77
C ARG A 145 16.33 14.51 3.49
N THR A 146 16.11 13.86 4.62
CA THR A 146 15.06 14.19 5.59
C THR A 146 15.54 13.88 6.99
N GLN A 147 14.75 14.14 8.02
CA GLN A 147 15.09 13.73 9.37
C GLN A 147 15.25 12.19 9.43
N GLY A 148 16.36 11.72 10.00
CA GLY A 148 16.65 10.30 10.16
C GLY A 148 17.21 9.58 8.93
N TYR A 149 17.17 10.19 7.71
CA TYR A 149 17.72 9.57 6.51
C TYR A 149 18.37 10.58 5.57
N SER A 150 19.56 10.25 5.11
CA SER A 150 20.27 10.95 4.04
C SER A 150 20.98 9.91 3.18
N GLY A 151 20.55 9.78 1.91
CA GLY A 151 21.12 8.76 1.03
C GLY A 151 20.31 8.54 -0.25
N PRO A 152 20.65 7.49 -1.02
CA PRO A 152 20.01 7.20 -2.27
C PRO A 152 18.64 6.53 -2.08
N VAL A 153 17.70 6.85 -2.96
CA VAL A 153 16.40 6.16 -3.09
C VAL A 153 16.21 5.68 -4.52
N ALA A 154 15.60 4.51 -4.70
CA ALA A 154 15.20 4.02 -6.01
C ALA A 154 13.89 4.71 -6.43
N VAL A 155 13.89 5.32 -7.60
CA VAL A 155 12.69 5.92 -8.21
C VAL A 155 12.04 4.90 -9.12
N CYS A 156 10.80 4.52 -8.84
CA CYS A 156 10.04 3.54 -9.61
C CYS A 156 8.78 4.22 -10.18
N ALA A 157 8.54 4.07 -11.47
CA ALA A 157 7.20 4.28 -12.01
C ALA A 157 6.28 3.16 -11.55
N ALA A 158 5.02 3.49 -11.28
CA ALA A 158 4.01 2.53 -10.87
C ALA A 158 2.84 2.47 -11.86
N ARG A 159 2.22 1.29 -11.99
CA ARG A 159 1.03 1.03 -12.78
C ARG A 159 0.03 0.25 -11.96
N TYR A 160 -1.21 0.67 -11.99
CA TYR A 160 -2.33 -0.02 -11.37
C TYR A 160 -3.11 -0.80 -12.41
N THR A 161 -3.33 -2.08 -12.16
CA THR A 161 -4.14 -2.96 -13.01
C THR A 161 -5.25 -3.56 -12.16
N PRO A 162 -6.51 -3.14 -12.32
CA PRO A 162 -7.63 -3.74 -11.61
C PRO A 162 -7.90 -5.14 -12.16
N ILE A 163 -8.09 -6.13 -11.28
CA ILE A 163 -8.32 -7.53 -11.64
C ILE A 163 -9.76 -7.96 -11.31
N ALA A 164 -10.18 -7.85 -10.05
CA ALA A 164 -11.52 -8.24 -9.61
C ALA A 164 -11.99 -7.39 -8.43
N GLY A 165 -13.29 -7.43 -8.12
CA GLY A 165 -13.87 -6.69 -7.03
C GLY A 165 -14.13 -5.21 -7.33
N HIS A 166 -13.68 -4.69 -8.46
CA HIS A 166 -13.91 -3.31 -8.92
C HIS A 166 -15.09 -3.23 -9.89
N ARG A 167 -15.53 -2.01 -10.17
CA ARG A 167 -16.51 -1.69 -11.21
C ARG A 167 -15.77 -1.07 -12.39
N PRO A 168 -15.64 -1.77 -13.54
CA PRO A 168 -14.86 -1.30 -14.69
C PRO A 168 -15.41 -0.02 -15.30
N ASP A 169 -16.74 0.20 -15.21
CA ASP A 169 -17.39 1.37 -15.79
C ASP A 169 -17.19 2.67 -14.99
N ARG A 170 -16.75 2.59 -13.75
CA ARG A 170 -16.52 3.80 -12.95
C ARG A 170 -15.40 4.65 -13.54
N ALA A 171 -15.65 5.96 -13.63
CA ALA A 171 -14.67 6.94 -14.12
C ALA A 171 -13.34 6.87 -13.34
N SER A 172 -13.41 6.68 -12.00
CA SER A 172 -12.24 6.52 -11.15
C SER A 172 -11.43 5.25 -11.47
N THR A 173 -12.09 4.13 -11.73
CA THR A 173 -11.42 2.88 -12.13
C THR A 173 -10.72 3.04 -13.47
N LYS A 174 -11.41 3.58 -14.47
CA LYS A 174 -10.85 3.86 -15.81
C LYS A 174 -9.67 4.80 -15.73
N PHE A 175 -9.80 5.89 -14.95
CA PHE A 175 -8.74 6.85 -14.74
C PHE A 175 -7.50 6.19 -14.13
N MET A 176 -7.66 5.43 -13.03
CA MET A 176 -6.53 4.78 -12.36
C MET A 176 -5.87 3.71 -13.22
N ALA A 177 -6.63 2.94 -13.97
CA ALA A 177 -6.10 1.93 -14.91
C ALA A 177 -5.29 2.58 -16.05
N ALA A 178 -5.72 3.75 -16.53
CA ALA A 178 -5.02 4.50 -17.58
C ALA A 178 -3.89 5.40 -17.03
N ASN A 179 -3.78 5.53 -15.71
CA ASN A 179 -2.86 6.47 -15.06
C ASN A 179 -1.41 6.11 -15.30
N LYS A 180 -0.67 7.01 -15.93
CA LYS A 180 0.78 6.90 -16.21
C LYS A 180 1.63 7.78 -15.26
N ALA A 181 1.00 8.55 -14.40
CA ALA A 181 1.64 9.50 -13.51
C ALA A 181 1.52 9.02 -12.04
N MET A 182 2.03 7.81 -11.80
CA MET A 182 2.20 7.25 -10.47
C MET A 182 3.67 6.89 -10.28
N GLU A 183 4.21 7.23 -9.12
CA GLU A 183 5.61 7.05 -8.80
C GLU A 183 5.77 6.70 -7.32
N VAL A 184 6.70 5.82 -7.01
CA VAL A 184 7.14 5.54 -5.65
C VAL A 184 8.66 5.63 -5.57
N TRP A 185 9.15 6.29 -4.52
CA TRP A 185 10.56 6.35 -4.18
C TRP A 185 10.81 5.46 -2.99
N LEU A 186 11.76 4.57 -3.10
CA LEU A 186 12.02 3.52 -2.13
C LEU A 186 13.37 3.75 -1.46
N ALA A 187 13.36 3.91 -0.15
CA ALA A 187 14.55 4.02 0.69
C ALA A 187 14.84 2.67 1.37
N PRO A 188 16.12 2.37 1.68
CA PRO A 188 16.47 1.16 2.41
C PRO A 188 16.00 1.23 3.86
N VAL A 189 15.51 0.12 4.37
CA VAL A 189 15.15 -0.05 5.79
C VAL A 189 16.36 -0.62 6.53
N GLY A 190 17.31 0.25 6.87
CA GLY A 190 18.57 -0.11 7.52
C GLY A 190 19.33 -1.21 6.80
N ALA A 191 19.81 -2.16 7.58
CA ALA A 191 20.49 -3.36 7.10
C ALA A 191 19.57 -4.57 6.92
N SER A 192 18.25 -4.36 6.92
CA SER A 192 17.25 -5.44 6.86
C SER A 192 17.18 -6.19 5.51
N GLY A 193 17.75 -5.61 4.45
CA GLY A 193 17.60 -6.12 3.09
C GLY A 193 16.26 -5.77 2.44
N PHE A 194 15.48 -4.89 3.06
CA PHE A 194 14.22 -4.38 2.54
C PHE A 194 14.30 -2.90 2.16
N VAL A 195 13.40 -2.50 1.29
CA VAL A 195 13.11 -1.09 0.97
C VAL A 195 11.66 -0.77 1.30
N ALA A 196 11.40 0.48 1.69
CA ALA A 196 10.07 0.99 2.00
C ALA A 196 9.84 2.36 1.33
N PRO A 197 8.57 2.79 1.14
CA PRO A 197 8.28 4.06 0.51
C PRO A 197 8.82 5.25 1.32
N TYR A 198 9.65 6.04 0.67
CA TYR A 198 10.08 7.37 1.09
C TYR A 198 9.12 8.44 0.55
N ARG A 199 8.65 8.24 -0.69
CA ARG A 199 7.70 9.13 -1.36
C ARG A 199 6.74 8.32 -2.23
N ILE A 200 5.47 8.68 -2.20
CA ILE A 200 4.45 8.15 -3.12
C ILE A 200 3.78 9.35 -3.78
N SER A 201 3.71 9.33 -5.11
CA SER A 201 3.01 10.34 -5.90
C SER A 201 2.00 9.69 -6.82
N VAL A 202 0.75 10.14 -6.74
CA VAL A 202 -0.35 9.60 -7.56
C VAL A 202 -1.15 10.75 -8.14
N LYS A 203 -1.21 10.86 -9.47
CA LYS A 203 -2.14 11.77 -10.13
C LYS A 203 -3.56 11.24 -9.92
N THR A 204 -4.46 12.09 -9.50
CA THR A 204 -5.89 11.82 -9.35
C THR A 204 -6.69 12.72 -10.29
N GLN A 205 -8.01 12.49 -10.39
CA GLN A 205 -8.89 13.33 -11.21
C GLN A 205 -8.95 14.79 -10.73
N ILE A 206 -8.66 15.04 -9.46
CA ILE A 206 -8.75 16.37 -8.84
C ILE A 206 -7.37 16.98 -8.53
N GLY A 207 -6.27 16.31 -8.90
CA GLY A 207 -4.92 16.80 -8.66
C GLY A 207 -3.93 15.67 -8.35
N THR A 208 -2.72 16.02 -7.98
CA THR A 208 -1.68 15.06 -7.58
C THR A 208 -1.63 14.95 -6.06
N VAL A 209 -1.81 13.75 -5.55
CA VAL A 209 -1.57 13.43 -4.14
C VAL A 209 -0.12 13.01 -3.98
N VAL A 210 0.58 13.62 -3.04
CA VAL A 210 1.96 13.27 -2.68
C VAL A 210 2.01 12.96 -1.19
N LEU A 211 2.52 11.79 -0.86
CA LEU A 211 2.98 11.42 0.47
C LEU A 211 4.50 11.50 0.45
N ASP A 212 5.07 12.33 1.29
CA ASP A 212 6.51 12.60 1.32
C ASP A 212 7.00 12.43 2.76
N ALA A 213 8.05 11.65 2.96
CA ALA A 213 8.60 11.40 4.28
C ALA A 213 9.14 12.71 4.88
N GLN A 214 8.63 13.11 6.03
CA GLN A 214 9.18 14.19 6.84
C GLN A 214 10.26 13.64 7.79
N GLU A 215 10.10 12.39 8.17
CA GLU A 215 11.06 11.60 8.94
C GLU A 215 11.12 10.19 8.38
N PHE A 216 12.31 9.64 8.26
CA PHE A 216 12.55 8.26 7.86
C PHE A 216 13.64 7.69 8.78
N ALA A 217 13.24 7.28 9.97
CA ALA A 217 14.13 6.76 10.99
C ALA A 217 14.01 5.24 11.08
N ILE A 218 15.13 4.60 11.42
CA ILE A 218 15.20 3.16 11.69
C ILE A 218 15.63 3.06 13.16
N GLN A 219 14.80 2.42 13.94
CA GLN A 219 15.05 2.15 15.35
C GLN A 219 15.62 0.75 15.54
#